data_7c50718cd054cf738cc067b41eea261a
#
_entry.id   7c50718cd054cf738cc067b41eea261a
#
_cell.length_a   1.000
_cell.length_b   1.000
_cell.length_c   1.000
_cell.angle_alpha   90.00
_cell.angle_beta   90.00
_cell.angle_gamma   90.00
#
_symmetry.space_group_name_H-M   'P 1'
#
loop_
_entity.id
_entity.type
_entity.pdbx_description
1 polymer ?
#
loop_
_entity_poly.entity_id
_entity_poly.type
_entity_poly.pdbx_seq_one_letter_code
_entity_poly.pdbx_strand_id
1 'polypeptide(L)'
;MKKKSIWIIIIVLILIVVGGGAYYFTNNKQSGQSTTQVTKTTKKIVKPKKKVIPKKKQISIVAVGDSLTQGVGDSFKAGGGYVTRLQSKVQTKFNVPTQSHNYGVSGDTSNQIMARIKSDKKMHQDLPKADIITVTVGGNDFMHLLQRKGIDLTAGDIADEQVKFDKRLKQLLTDLRNYNDSAPIYLIGIYNPFSIYLSNVKNAKIAFINWNKASAKVASEFNKTYFIDINNLYQNKTIDKKVKKTGTNPYLYKKDRFHPNGTGYDMMTQRVFDEVSVTKKEWLFK
;
A
#
# COMPACT_ATOMS: atom_id res chain seq x y z
N MET A 1 -28.68 24.02 21.14
CA MET A 1 -29.49 24.28 19.92
C MET A 1 -30.06 22.95 19.44
N LYS A 2 -31.39 22.87 19.26
CA LYS A 2 -32.11 21.63 18.97
C LYS A 2 -31.88 21.18 17.52
N LYS A 3 -31.62 19.88 17.29
CA LYS A 3 -31.35 19.26 15.97
C LYS A 3 -32.31 19.71 14.84
N LYS A 4 -33.53 20.12 15.15
CA LYS A 4 -34.52 20.64 14.18
C LYS A 4 -34.11 21.95 13.51
N SER A 5 -33.36 22.84 14.20
CA SER A 5 -32.92 24.13 13.63
C SER A 5 -31.83 23.97 12.59
N ILE A 6 -31.00 22.93 12.69
CA ILE A 6 -29.92 22.67 11.70
C ILE A 6 -30.49 22.18 10.38
N TRP A 7 -31.54 21.35 10.40
CA TRP A 7 -32.20 20.87 9.18
C TRP A 7 -32.92 21.98 8.41
N ILE A 8 -33.50 22.94 9.11
CA ILE A 8 -34.18 24.11 8.48
C ILE A 8 -33.16 24.98 7.77
N ILE A 9 -31.96 25.17 8.33
CA ILE A 9 -30.88 25.96 7.69
C ILE A 9 -30.36 25.28 6.42
N ILE A 10 -30.25 23.94 6.45
CA ILE A 10 -29.79 23.15 5.28
C ILE A 10 -30.82 23.22 4.14
N ILE A 11 -32.13 23.14 4.45
CA ILE A 11 -33.20 23.23 3.44
C ILE A 11 -33.25 24.62 2.82
N VAL A 12 -33.08 25.68 3.61
CA VAL A 12 -33.08 27.07 3.11
C VAL A 12 -31.85 27.31 2.19
N LEU A 13 -30.68 26.76 2.49
CA LEU A 13 -29.50 26.88 1.63
C LEU A 13 -29.66 26.14 0.31
N ILE A 14 -30.33 24.98 0.30
CA ILE A 14 -30.60 24.23 -0.96
C ILE A 14 -31.57 24.98 -1.84
N LEU A 15 -32.58 25.62 -1.28
CA LEU A 15 -33.56 26.45 -2.03
C LEU A 15 -32.93 27.69 -2.64
N ILE A 16 -31.94 28.31 -2.00
CA ILE A 16 -31.23 29.48 -2.53
C ILE A 16 -30.37 29.11 -3.74
N VAL A 17 -29.71 27.91 -3.70
CA VAL A 17 -28.87 27.44 -4.81
C VAL A 17 -29.69 27.03 -6.03
N VAL A 18 -30.86 26.39 -5.83
CA VAL A 18 -31.76 26.00 -6.93
C VAL A 18 -32.52 27.21 -7.50
N GLY A 19 -32.97 28.14 -6.65
CA GLY A 19 -33.67 29.36 -7.09
C GLY A 19 -32.77 30.37 -7.82
N GLY A 20 -31.52 30.54 -7.35
CA GLY A 20 -30.52 31.42 -7.95
C GLY A 20 -30.07 30.96 -9.34
N GLY A 21 -29.92 29.65 -9.55
CA GLY A 21 -29.56 29.06 -10.85
C GLY A 21 -30.65 29.26 -11.91
N ALA A 22 -31.92 29.10 -11.55
CA ALA A 22 -33.05 29.29 -12.45
C ALA A 22 -33.25 30.78 -12.85
N TYR A 23 -33.05 31.72 -11.92
CA TYR A 23 -33.12 33.14 -12.18
C TYR A 23 -31.99 33.62 -13.12
N TYR A 24 -30.80 33.08 -13.03
CA TYR A 24 -29.68 33.43 -13.91
C TYR A 24 -29.89 32.93 -15.35
N PHE A 25 -30.57 31.80 -15.55
CA PHE A 25 -30.83 31.23 -16.87
C PHE A 25 -32.00 31.87 -17.62
N THR A 26 -32.98 32.46 -16.91
CA THR A 26 -34.18 33.09 -17.54
C THR A 26 -33.96 34.52 -17.93
N ASN A 27 -33.06 35.28 -17.32
CA ASN A 27 -32.86 36.71 -17.61
C ASN A 27 -31.84 37.03 -18.71
N ASN A 28 -31.20 36.00 -19.31
CA ASN A 28 -30.22 36.23 -20.39
C ASN A 28 -30.76 35.92 -21.80
N LYS A 29 -32.09 35.97 -21.99
CA LYS A 29 -32.72 35.89 -23.32
C LYS A 29 -33.54 37.13 -23.57
N GLN A 30 -32.91 38.25 -23.91
CA GLN A 30 -33.47 39.28 -24.80
C GLN A 30 -32.44 40.40 -25.00
N SER A 31 -31.86 40.47 -26.18
CA SER A 31 -31.82 41.70 -27.00
C SER A 31 -31.02 41.48 -28.30
N GLY A 32 -31.65 41.82 -29.42
CA GLY A 32 -30.95 42.44 -30.55
C GLY A 32 -30.79 41.59 -31.80
N GLN A 33 -31.81 41.51 -32.65
CA GLN A 33 -31.64 41.25 -34.09
C GLN A 33 -30.75 42.33 -34.71
N SER A 34 -29.73 41.91 -35.44
CA SER A 34 -29.21 42.63 -36.59
C SER A 34 -28.63 41.63 -37.58
N THR A 35 -29.28 41.60 -38.74
CA THR A 35 -28.94 40.73 -39.89
C THR A 35 -27.70 41.25 -40.57
N THR A 36 -26.62 40.51 -40.53
CA THR A 36 -25.52 40.62 -41.52
C THR A 36 -25.13 39.21 -41.90
N GLN A 37 -25.38 38.82 -43.15
CA GLN A 37 -24.92 37.57 -43.74
C GLN A 37 -23.40 37.60 -43.80
N VAL A 38 -22.76 36.78 -42.96
CA VAL A 38 -21.35 36.47 -43.08
C VAL A 38 -21.27 34.98 -43.33
N THR A 39 -20.78 34.64 -44.51
CA THR A 39 -20.43 33.27 -44.94
C THR A 39 -19.53 32.63 -43.92
N LYS A 40 -20.08 31.76 -43.07
CA LYS A 40 -19.31 30.99 -42.08
C LYS A 40 -18.58 29.84 -42.76
N THR A 41 -17.32 30.04 -43.09
CA THR A 41 -16.37 28.92 -43.26
C THR A 41 -16.20 28.27 -41.90
N THR A 42 -16.88 27.16 -41.67
CA THR A 42 -16.73 26.34 -40.46
C THR A 42 -15.37 25.67 -40.48
N LYS A 43 -14.35 26.30 -39.90
CA LYS A 43 -13.13 25.57 -39.49
C LYS A 43 -13.53 24.60 -38.41
N LYS A 44 -13.62 23.29 -38.76
CA LYS A 44 -13.69 22.21 -37.77
C LYS A 44 -12.50 22.36 -36.85
N ILE A 45 -12.74 22.75 -35.60
CA ILE A 45 -11.75 22.70 -34.52
C ILE A 45 -11.52 21.18 -34.25
N VAL A 46 -10.49 20.64 -34.87
CA VAL A 46 -10.03 19.29 -34.56
C VAL A 46 -9.42 19.35 -33.16
N LYS A 47 -10.18 18.88 -32.16
CA LYS A 47 -9.65 18.68 -30.81
C LYS A 47 -8.40 17.79 -30.94
N PRO A 48 -7.25 18.18 -30.36
CA PRO A 48 -6.04 17.36 -30.45
C PRO A 48 -6.36 15.97 -29.87
N LYS A 49 -6.16 14.92 -30.68
CA LYS A 49 -6.28 13.54 -30.23
C LYS A 49 -5.33 13.35 -29.06
N LYS A 50 -5.84 13.06 -27.85
CA LYS A 50 -5.01 12.68 -26.69
C LYS A 50 -4.09 11.57 -27.15
N LYS A 51 -2.77 11.80 -27.06
CA LYS A 51 -1.75 10.81 -27.38
C LYS A 51 -1.96 9.62 -26.44
N VAL A 52 -2.46 8.50 -26.97
CA VAL A 52 -2.68 7.28 -26.19
C VAL A 52 -1.30 6.67 -25.95
N ILE A 53 -0.83 6.72 -24.69
CA ILE A 53 0.43 6.05 -24.32
C ILE A 53 0.12 4.54 -24.26
N PRO A 54 0.84 3.69 -25.02
CA PRO A 54 0.57 2.27 -25.06
C PRO A 54 0.96 1.59 -23.73
N LYS A 55 0.18 0.60 -23.31
CA LYS A 55 0.54 -0.26 -22.20
C LYS A 55 1.77 -1.11 -22.55
N LYS A 56 2.53 -1.48 -21.53
CA LYS A 56 3.57 -2.52 -21.66
C LYS A 56 2.94 -3.84 -22.10
N LYS A 57 3.68 -4.65 -22.84
CA LYS A 57 3.19 -5.96 -23.32
C LYS A 57 3.14 -7.00 -22.21
N GLN A 58 3.94 -6.84 -21.18
CA GLN A 58 4.07 -7.69 -20.01
C GLN A 58 4.48 -6.86 -18.81
N ILE A 59 4.09 -7.27 -17.61
CA ILE A 59 4.48 -6.69 -16.34
C ILE A 59 5.29 -7.71 -15.55
N SER A 60 6.40 -7.26 -14.96
CA SER A 60 7.25 -8.03 -14.06
C SER A 60 7.15 -7.47 -12.63
N ILE A 61 6.74 -8.32 -11.70
CA ILE A 61 6.71 -8.03 -10.25
C ILE A 61 7.89 -8.73 -9.61
N VAL A 62 8.76 -7.99 -8.91
CA VAL A 62 9.82 -8.55 -8.09
C VAL A 62 9.49 -8.30 -6.63
N ALA A 63 9.33 -9.36 -5.85
CA ALA A 63 9.00 -9.30 -4.44
C ALA A 63 10.22 -9.74 -3.60
N VAL A 64 10.74 -8.83 -2.79
CA VAL A 64 11.91 -9.05 -1.92
C VAL A 64 11.43 -9.01 -0.47
N GLY A 65 11.92 -9.89 0.38
CA GLY A 65 11.56 -9.78 1.80
C GLY A 65 11.69 -11.05 2.62
N ASP A 66 10.88 -11.10 3.66
CA ASP A 66 10.85 -12.11 4.71
C ASP A 66 9.75 -13.17 4.49
N SER A 67 9.25 -13.73 5.60
CA SER A 67 8.18 -14.75 5.60
C SER A 67 6.86 -14.27 4.98
N LEU A 68 6.54 -12.97 5.05
CA LEU A 68 5.33 -12.44 4.43
C LEU A 68 5.43 -12.48 2.91
N THR A 69 6.59 -12.14 2.37
CA THR A 69 6.86 -12.27 0.92
C THR A 69 6.92 -13.75 0.52
N GLN A 70 7.51 -14.61 1.32
CA GLN A 70 7.52 -16.07 1.06
C GLN A 70 6.11 -16.66 1.05
N GLY A 71 5.18 -16.12 1.85
CA GLY A 71 3.80 -16.60 1.94
C GLY A 71 3.58 -17.63 3.06
N VAL A 72 4.39 -17.58 4.13
CA VAL A 72 4.25 -18.47 5.29
C VAL A 72 2.88 -18.34 5.94
N GLY A 73 2.27 -19.45 6.33
CA GLY A 73 0.94 -19.50 6.95
C GLY A 73 -0.22 -19.66 5.97
N ASP A 74 0.03 -19.52 4.68
CA ASP A 74 -0.98 -19.72 3.64
C ASP A 74 -0.97 -21.17 3.13
N SER A 75 -2.14 -21.77 3.08
CA SER A 75 -2.34 -23.14 2.57
C SER A 75 -2.62 -23.21 1.06
N PHE A 76 -2.52 -22.10 0.36
CA PHE A 76 -2.84 -22.03 -1.07
C PHE A 76 -1.82 -22.81 -1.91
N LYS A 77 -2.31 -23.86 -2.62
CA LYS A 77 -1.47 -24.82 -3.35
C LYS A 77 -0.61 -24.24 -4.49
N ALA A 78 -0.92 -23.04 -4.98
CA ALA A 78 -0.26 -22.42 -6.13
C ALA A 78 0.85 -21.41 -5.76
N GLY A 79 1.50 -21.60 -4.60
CA GLY A 79 2.45 -20.61 -4.07
C GLY A 79 1.71 -19.52 -3.29
N GLY A 80 1.67 -19.68 -1.96
CA GLY A 80 0.87 -18.86 -1.06
C GLY A 80 1.34 -17.42 -0.95
N GLY A 81 0.64 -16.68 -0.09
CA GLY A 81 0.97 -15.30 0.22
C GLY A 81 0.39 -14.27 -0.74
N TYR A 82 0.84 -13.03 -0.59
CA TYR A 82 0.30 -11.91 -1.36
C TYR A 82 0.85 -11.81 -2.79
N VAL A 83 2.04 -12.36 -3.07
CA VAL A 83 2.76 -12.15 -4.35
C VAL A 83 2.00 -12.72 -5.54
N THR A 84 1.62 -13.99 -5.49
CA THR A 84 0.84 -14.65 -6.56
C THR A 84 -0.57 -14.08 -6.71
N ARG A 85 -1.19 -13.69 -5.59
CA ARG A 85 -2.49 -13.00 -5.60
C ARG A 85 -2.40 -11.62 -6.24
N LEU A 86 -1.34 -10.86 -5.93
CA LEU A 86 -1.08 -9.54 -6.55
C LEU A 86 -0.88 -9.68 -8.05
N GLN A 87 -0.05 -10.65 -8.48
CA GLN A 87 0.15 -10.98 -9.90
C GLN A 87 -1.19 -11.21 -10.60
N SER A 88 -2.04 -12.08 -10.04
CA SER A 88 -3.36 -12.42 -10.61
C SER A 88 -4.28 -11.20 -10.68
N LYS A 89 -4.30 -10.36 -9.62
CA LYS A 89 -5.12 -9.13 -9.61
C LYS A 89 -4.64 -8.11 -10.64
N VAL A 90 -3.32 -7.90 -10.77
CA VAL A 90 -2.74 -7.00 -11.78
C VAL A 90 -3.09 -7.49 -13.19
N GLN A 91 -2.84 -8.76 -13.47
CA GLN A 91 -3.16 -9.37 -14.77
C GLN A 91 -4.64 -9.20 -15.14
N THR A 92 -5.53 -9.55 -14.23
CA THR A 92 -6.99 -9.49 -14.47
C THR A 92 -7.47 -8.05 -14.61
N LYS A 93 -7.09 -7.16 -13.69
CA LYS A 93 -7.61 -5.78 -13.67
C LYS A 93 -7.14 -4.95 -14.87
N PHE A 94 -5.89 -5.12 -15.27
CA PHE A 94 -5.29 -4.28 -16.30
C PHE A 94 -5.22 -4.97 -17.66
N ASN A 95 -5.65 -6.25 -17.74
CA ASN A 95 -5.62 -7.07 -18.95
C ASN A 95 -4.24 -7.01 -19.61
N VAL A 96 -3.20 -7.38 -18.83
CA VAL A 96 -1.81 -7.43 -19.27
C VAL A 96 -1.14 -8.66 -18.69
N PRO A 97 -0.44 -9.49 -19.47
CA PRO A 97 0.34 -10.61 -18.97
C PRO A 97 1.25 -10.15 -17.83
N THR A 98 1.22 -10.84 -16.70
CA THR A 98 1.98 -10.46 -15.52
C THR A 98 2.70 -11.68 -14.97
N GLN A 99 3.99 -11.53 -14.68
CA GLN A 99 4.80 -12.54 -14.00
C GLN A 99 5.29 -11.99 -12.66
N SER A 100 5.58 -12.87 -11.71
CA SER A 100 6.16 -12.49 -10.43
C SER A 100 7.35 -13.37 -10.07
N HIS A 101 8.36 -12.75 -9.48
CA HIS A 101 9.55 -13.39 -8.92
C HIS A 101 9.55 -13.17 -7.42
N ASN A 102 9.45 -14.27 -6.65
CA ASN A 102 9.35 -14.22 -5.20
C ASN A 102 10.69 -14.54 -4.56
N TYR A 103 11.28 -13.55 -3.90
CA TYR A 103 12.54 -13.62 -3.15
C TYR A 103 12.31 -13.47 -1.63
N GLY A 104 11.19 -13.98 -1.12
CA GLY A 104 10.89 -14.03 0.30
C GLY A 104 11.62 -15.19 0.98
N VAL A 105 12.26 -14.95 2.12
CA VAL A 105 12.88 -15.96 2.96
C VAL A 105 12.44 -15.78 4.41
N SER A 106 11.81 -16.81 4.95
CA SER A 106 11.27 -16.77 6.32
C SER A 106 12.37 -16.55 7.35
N GLY A 107 12.15 -15.64 8.28
CA GLY A 107 13.07 -15.30 9.34
C GLY A 107 14.10 -14.23 9.00
N ASP A 108 14.22 -13.82 7.73
CA ASP A 108 15.21 -12.82 7.34
C ASP A 108 14.95 -11.44 7.98
N THR A 109 16.00 -10.93 8.58
CA THR A 109 16.11 -9.53 9.03
C THR A 109 16.52 -8.61 7.88
N SER A 110 16.48 -7.29 8.11
CA SER A 110 16.97 -6.31 7.14
C SER A 110 18.40 -6.57 6.67
N ASN A 111 19.30 -7.01 7.55
CA ASN A 111 20.68 -7.37 7.20
C ASN A 111 20.75 -8.57 6.25
N GLN A 112 19.97 -9.61 6.50
CA GLN A 112 19.96 -10.82 5.69
C GLN A 112 19.34 -10.55 4.30
N ILE A 113 18.28 -9.76 4.24
CA ILE A 113 17.68 -9.32 2.96
C ILE A 113 18.71 -8.51 2.15
N MET A 114 19.41 -7.54 2.77
CA MET A 114 20.48 -6.79 2.09
C MET A 114 21.62 -7.68 1.60
N ALA A 115 22.03 -8.68 2.39
CA ALA A 115 23.05 -9.63 1.97
C ALA A 115 22.61 -10.42 0.72
N ARG A 116 21.33 -10.82 0.64
CA ARG A 116 20.78 -11.52 -0.54
C ARG A 116 20.66 -10.59 -1.75
N ILE A 117 20.25 -9.33 -1.57
CA ILE A 117 20.24 -8.34 -2.66
C ILE A 117 21.64 -8.21 -3.28
N LYS A 118 22.70 -8.32 -2.48
CA LYS A 118 24.10 -8.22 -2.94
C LYS A 118 24.66 -9.50 -3.56
N SER A 119 24.16 -10.68 -3.21
CA SER A 119 24.75 -11.96 -3.58
C SER A 119 23.93 -12.84 -4.52
N ASP A 120 22.60 -12.63 -4.59
CA ASP A 120 21.72 -13.50 -5.37
C ASP A 120 21.75 -13.10 -6.86
N LYS A 121 22.41 -13.94 -7.66
CA LYS A 121 22.57 -13.73 -9.10
C LYS A 121 21.25 -13.64 -9.86
N LYS A 122 20.22 -14.36 -9.44
CA LYS A 122 18.91 -14.35 -10.07
C LYS A 122 18.16 -13.05 -9.77
N MET A 123 18.25 -12.59 -8.53
CA MET A 123 17.71 -11.30 -8.12
C MET A 123 18.36 -10.14 -8.91
N HIS A 124 19.69 -10.22 -9.15
CA HIS A 124 20.42 -9.25 -10.00
C HIS A 124 19.94 -9.23 -11.45
N GLN A 125 19.42 -10.35 -11.96
CA GLN A 125 18.87 -10.41 -13.34
C GLN A 125 17.43 -9.89 -13.41
N ASP A 126 16.65 -10.04 -12.35
CA ASP A 126 15.23 -9.74 -12.32
C ASP A 126 14.93 -8.30 -11.85
N LEU A 127 15.67 -7.77 -10.86
CA LEU A 127 15.47 -6.42 -10.35
C LEU A 127 15.53 -5.33 -11.43
N PRO A 128 16.52 -5.31 -12.35
CA PRO A 128 16.58 -4.29 -13.41
C PRO A 128 15.39 -4.33 -14.37
N LYS A 129 14.68 -5.45 -14.45
CA LYS A 129 13.55 -5.67 -15.36
C LYS A 129 12.21 -5.52 -14.66
N ALA A 130 12.21 -5.25 -13.36
CA ALA A 130 10.98 -5.11 -12.59
C ALA A 130 10.21 -3.86 -13.02
N ASP A 131 8.91 -4.02 -13.20
CA ASP A 131 7.95 -2.91 -13.34
C ASP A 131 7.37 -2.51 -11.99
N ILE A 132 7.33 -3.44 -11.05
CA ILE A 132 6.80 -3.29 -9.69
C ILE A 132 7.76 -4.02 -8.75
N ILE A 133 8.21 -3.34 -7.69
CA ILE A 133 8.99 -3.96 -6.62
C ILE A 133 8.18 -3.88 -5.33
N THR A 134 8.01 -5.00 -4.64
CA THR A 134 7.40 -5.04 -3.30
C THR A 134 8.42 -5.50 -2.26
N VAL A 135 8.35 -4.94 -1.06
CA VAL A 135 9.31 -5.22 0.01
C VAL A 135 8.58 -5.46 1.33
N THR A 136 8.85 -6.60 1.99
CA THR A 136 8.51 -6.83 3.40
C THR A 136 9.78 -6.93 4.22
N VAL A 137 9.90 -6.12 5.28
CA VAL A 137 11.10 -6.06 6.13
C VAL A 137 10.79 -5.40 7.47
N GLY A 138 11.54 -5.73 8.49
CA GLY A 138 11.50 -5.09 9.80
C GLY A 138 10.73 -5.88 10.86
N GLY A 139 9.88 -6.81 10.48
CA GLY A 139 9.18 -7.69 11.43
C GLY A 139 10.15 -8.52 12.26
N ASN A 140 11.12 -9.18 11.62
CA ASN A 140 12.12 -9.97 12.30
C ASN A 140 13.13 -9.13 13.09
N ASP A 141 13.51 -7.94 12.60
CA ASP A 141 14.35 -7.00 13.35
C ASP A 141 13.69 -6.63 14.68
N PHE A 142 12.40 -6.29 14.65
CA PHE A 142 11.63 -5.98 15.84
C PHE A 142 11.45 -7.20 16.76
N MET A 143 11.17 -8.39 16.19
CA MET A 143 11.03 -9.63 16.95
C MET A 143 12.32 -10.04 17.65
N HIS A 144 13.48 -9.88 17.01
CA HIS A 144 14.77 -10.14 17.65
C HIS A 144 15.03 -9.20 18.83
N LEU A 145 14.61 -7.93 18.75
CA LEU A 145 14.66 -7.03 19.90
C LEU A 145 13.80 -7.56 21.05
N LEU A 146 12.54 -7.93 20.76
CA LEU A 146 11.63 -8.50 21.77
C LEU A 146 12.22 -9.77 22.42
N GLN A 147 12.80 -10.66 21.64
CA GLN A 147 13.41 -11.90 22.15
C GLN A 147 14.62 -11.64 23.04
N ARG A 148 15.48 -10.67 22.67
CA ARG A 148 16.68 -10.32 23.47
C ARG A 148 16.35 -9.64 24.80
N LYS A 149 15.30 -8.82 24.82
CA LYS A 149 14.95 -7.98 25.98
C LYS A 149 13.86 -8.59 26.85
N GLY A 150 12.99 -9.41 26.27
CA GLY A 150 11.90 -10.05 26.98
C GLY A 150 11.05 -9.05 27.77
N ILE A 151 10.87 -9.32 29.07
CA ILE A 151 10.08 -8.45 29.97
C ILE A 151 10.78 -7.15 30.34
N ASP A 152 12.10 -7.06 30.14
CA ASP A 152 12.92 -5.88 30.45
C ASP A 152 12.94 -4.86 29.29
N LEU A 153 12.13 -5.08 28.25
CA LEU A 153 12.05 -4.18 27.09
C LEU A 153 11.55 -2.79 27.49
N THR A 154 12.39 -1.81 27.27
CA THR A 154 12.10 -0.39 27.52
C THR A 154 11.71 0.36 26.25
N ALA A 155 11.07 1.52 26.40
CA ALA A 155 10.84 2.43 25.28
C ALA A 155 12.14 2.94 24.64
N GLY A 156 13.20 3.09 25.44
CA GLY A 156 14.55 3.45 24.97
C GLY A 156 15.13 2.38 24.06
N ASP A 157 15.05 1.09 24.44
CA ASP A 157 15.52 -0.02 23.61
C ASP A 157 14.84 -0.05 22.23
N ILE A 158 13.54 0.24 22.21
CA ILE A 158 12.76 0.30 20.96
C ILE A 158 13.23 1.48 20.10
N ALA A 159 13.42 2.66 20.70
CA ALA A 159 13.88 3.83 19.99
C ALA A 159 15.29 3.65 19.41
N ASP A 160 16.21 3.07 20.18
CA ASP A 160 17.59 2.79 19.76
C ASP A 160 17.63 1.79 18.59
N GLU A 161 16.84 0.71 18.68
CA GLU A 161 16.76 -0.27 17.59
C GLU A 161 16.07 0.32 16.35
N GLN A 162 15.06 1.19 16.53
CA GLN A 162 14.42 1.91 15.44
C GLN A 162 15.44 2.75 14.65
N VAL A 163 16.28 3.50 15.32
CA VAL A 163 17.33 4.32 14.66
C VAL A 163 18.29 3.43 13.85
N LYS A 164 18.66 2.27 14.39
CA LYS A 164 19.52 1.31 13.67
C LYS A 164 18.80 0.71 12.47
N PHE A 165 17.52 0.35 12.65
CA PHE A 165 16.70 -0.20 11.57
C PHE A 165 16.48 0.84 10.46
N ASP A 166 16.22 2.09 10.78
CA ASP A 166 16.04 3.17 9.78
C ASP A 166 17.28 3.31 8.89
N LYS A 167 18.49 3.22 9.46
CA LYS A 167 19.74 3.22 8.68
C LYS A 167 19.82 2.02 7.74
N ARG A 168 19.48 0.82 8.24
CA ARG A 168 19.45 -0.40 7.41
C ARG A 168 18.39 -0.33 6.32
N LEU A 169 17.21 0.19 6.62
CA LEU A 169 16.14 0.37 5.65
C LEU A 169 16.52 1.36 4.54
N LYS A 170 17.19 2.48 4.90
CA LYS A 170 17.73 3.42 3.90
C LYS A 170 18.73 2.75 2.99
N GLN A 171 19.65 1.96 3.53
CA GLN A 171 20.62 1.22 2.74
C GLN A 171 19.94 0.19 1.83
N LEU A 172 18.95 -0.55 2.34
CA LEU A 172 18.19 -1.54 1.57
C LEU A 172 17.47 -0.89 0.36
N LEU A 173 16.80 0.23 0.60
CA LEU A 173 16.12 0.97 -0.46
C LEU A 173 17.12 1.57 -1.46
N THR A 174 18.28 2.02 -1.01
CA THR A 174 19.38 2.47 -1.88
C THR A 174 19.90 1.33 -2.74
N ASP A 175 20.15 0.15 -2.15
CA ASP A 175 20.61 -1.03 -2.88
C ASP A 175 19.59 -1.45 -3.96
N LEU A 176 18.29 -1.42 -3.67
CA LEU A 176 17.24 -1.68 -4.66
C LEU A 176 17.22 -0.63 -5.78
N ARG A 177 17.37 0.66 -5.44
CA ARG A 177 17.43 1.76 -6.44
C ARG A 177 18.65 1.68 -7.34
N ASN A 178 19.78 1.16 -6.84
CA ASN A 178 20.96 0.91 -7.65
C ASN A 178 20.72 -0.13 -8.76
N TYR A 179 19.79 -1.10 -8.54
CA TYR A 179 19.38 -2.06 -9.57
C TYR A 179 18.25 -1.54 -10.45
N ASN A 180 17.34 -0.73 -9.89
CA ASN A 180 16.17 -0.22 -10.62
C ASN A 180 15.77 1.16 -10.09
N ASP A 181 16.07 2.19 -10.85
CA ASP A 181 15.81 3.59 -10.52
C ASP A 181 14.39 4.07 -10.87
N SER A 182 13.67 3.30 -11.68
CA SER A 182 12.40 3.71 -12.31
C SER A 182 11.15 3.02 -11.78
N ALA A 183 11.24 1.75 -11.43
CA ALA A 183 10.09 1.00 -10.92
C ALA A 183 9.60 1.54 -9.56
N PRO A 184 8.28 1.67 -9.33
CA PRO A 184 7.78 1.97 -7.99
C PRO A 184 8.12 0.84 -7.01
N ILE A 185 8.55 1.23 -5.80
CA ILE A 185 8.80 0.32 -4.68
C ILE A 185 7.65 0.47 -3.69
N TYR A 186 7.05 -0.65 -3.30
CA TYR A 186 5.98 -0.72 -2.30
C TYR A 186 6.53 -1.37 -1.04
N LEU A 187 6.89 -0.55 -0.07
CA LEU A 187 7.34 -0.98 1.26
C LEU A 187 6.13 -1.32 2.12
N ILE A 188 5.97 -2.59 2.43
CA ILE A 188 4.86 -3.08 3.25
C ILE A 188 5.30 -3.05 4.71
N GLY A 189 4.53 -2.37 5.55
CA GLY A 189 4.79 -2.22 6.97
C GLY A 189 4.58 -3.51 7.77
N ILE A 190 4.97 -3.46 9.02
CA ILE A 190 4.75 -4.57 9.97
C ILE A 190 3.39 -4.45 10.65
N TYR A 191 2.88 -5.56 11.19
CA TYR A 191 1.67 -5.58 12.01
C TYR A 191 1.94 -6.22 13.37
N ASN A 192 1.08 -5.94 14.34
CA ASN A 192 1.14 -6.53 15.67
C ASN A 192 0.35 -7.86 15.72
N PRO A 193 1.02 -9.02 15.72
CA PRO A 193 0.34 -10.31 15.83
C PRO A 193 -0.11 -10.62 17.27
N PHE A 194 0.41 -9.88 18.25
CA PHE A 194 0.25 -10.15 19.69
C PHE A 194 -0.77 -9.24 20.38
N SER A 195 -1.74 -8.71 19.63
CA SER A 195 -2.70 -7.73 20.19
C SER A 195 -3.37 -8.13 21.51
N ILE A 196 -3.36 -9.43 21.83
CA ILE A 196 -3.91 -10.00 23.07
C ILE A 196 -2.82 -10.36 24.06
N TYR A 197 -1.79 -11.06 23.59
CA TYR A 197 -0.72 -11.56 24.46
C TYR A 197 0.14 -10.43 25.02
N LEU A 198 0.25 -9.32 24.30
CA LEU A 198 0.92 -8.09 24.73
C LEU A 198 -0.09 -6.99 25.13
N SER A 199 -1.34 -7.32 25.36
CA SER A 199 -2.35 -6.34 25.80
C SER A 199 -1.95 -5.63 27.10
N ASN A 200 -1.22 -6.33 27.98
CA ASN A 200 -0.69 -5.80 29.24
C ASN A 200 0.63 -5.04 29.08
N VAL A 201 1.30 -5.13 27.93
CA VAL A 201 2.51 -4.35 27.64
C VAL A 201 2.08 -3.02 27.04
N LYS A 202 1.89 -2.03 27.91
CA LYS A 202 1.31 -0.72 27.61
C LYS A 202 1.96 -0.02 26.38
N ASN A 203 3.22 -0.31 26.10
CA ASN A 203 3.98 0.31 25.02
C ASN A 203 4.06 -0.52 23.73
N ALA A 204 3.70 -1.82 23.74
CA ALA A 204 3.87 -2.67 22.56
C ALA A 204 3.05 -2.20 21.36
N LYS A 205 1.78 -1.84 21.57
CA LYS A 205 0.93 -1.33 20.48
C LYS A 205 1.48 -0.04 19.87
N ILE A 206 1.97 0.86 20.70
CA ILE A 206 2.55 2.16 20.30
C ILE A 206 3.85 1.90 19.53
N ALA A 207 4.64 0.91 19.93
CA ALA A 207 5.88 0.56 19.28
C ALA A 207 5.68 0.16 17.81
N PHE A 208 4.72 -0.73 17.51
CA PHE A 208 4.40 -1.09 16.12
C PHE A 208 3.94 0.10 15.28
N ILE A 209 3.13 0.98 15.85
CA ILE A 209 2.67 2.21 15.18
C ILE A 209 3.86 3.14 14.88
N ASN A 210 4.75 3.34 15.85
CA ASN A 210 5.91 4.22 15.69
C ASN A 210 6.92 3.62 14.70
N TRP A 211 7.12 2.30 14.72
CA TRP A 211 7.97 1.60 13.76
C TRP A 211 7.48 1.80 12.32
N ASN A 212 6.19 1.64 12.10
CA ASN A 212 5.58 1.89 10.79
C ASN A 212 5.67 3.36 10.37
N LYS A 213 5.47 4.31 11.31
CA LYS A 213 5.63 5.74 11.01
C LYS A 213 7.07 6.10 10.60
N ALA A 214 8.07 5.55 11.29
CA ALA A 214 9.46 5.76 10.96
C ALA A 214 9.82 5.13 9.60
N SER A 215 9.35 3.89 9.34
CA SER A 215 9.51 3.23 8.04
C SER A 215 8.87 4.03 6.90
N ALA A 216 7.67 4.58 7.12
CA ALA A 216 6.99 5.45 6.16
C ALA A 216 7.79 6.74 5.88
N LYS A 217 8.39 7.34 6.93
CA LYS A 217 9.26 8.50 6.79
C LYS A 217 10.48 8.16 5.94
N VAL A 218 11.15 7.04 6.21
CA VAL A 218 12.29 6.60 5.40
C VAL A 218 11.87 6.36 3.95
N ALA A 219 10.74 5.69 3.70
CA ALA A 219 10.24 5.45 2.34
C ALA A 219 9.99 6.77 1.58
N SER A 220 9.48 7.81 2.26
CA SER A 220 9.21 9.12 1.65
C SER A 220 10.45 9.88 1.20
N GLU A 221 11.64 9.48 1.64
CA GLU A 221 12.91 10.06 1.20
C GLU A 221 13.35 9.53 -0.19
N PHE A 222 12.68 8.50 -0.71
CA PHE A 222 13.01 7.86 -1.98
C PHE A 222 11.92 8.11 -3.03
N ASN A 223 12.33 8.49 -4.23
CA ASN A 223 11.39 8.69 -5.34
C ASN A 223 10.62 7.42 -5.65
N LYS A 224 9.32 7.54 -5.98
CA LYS A 224 8.41 6.43 -6.31
C LYS A 224 8.47 5.29 -5.29
N THR A 225 8.57 5.62 -4.00
CA THR A 225 8.58 4.62 -2.92
C THR A 225 7.39 4.89 -2.01
N TYR A 226 6.51 3.91 -1.90
CA TYR A 226 5.20 3.99 -1.25
C TYR A 226 5.17 3.08 -0.04
N PHE A 227 4.86 3.64 1.13
CA PHE A 227 4.66 2.85 2.34
C PHE A 227 3.22 2.37 2.44
N ILE A 228 3.03 1.07 2.69
CA ILE A 228 1.71 0.45 2.83
C ILE A 228 1.53 -0.05 4.25
N ASP A 229 0.69 0.63 5.03
CA ASP A 229 0.33 0.18 6.38
C ASP A 229 -0.67 -0.98 6.32
N ILE A 230 -0.27 -2.12 6.87
CA ILE A 230 -1.10 -3.32 7.03
C ILE A 230 -1.47 -3.61 8.49
N ASN A 231 -1.01 -2.80 9.46
CA ASN A 231 -1.21 -3.09 10.87
C ASN A 231 -2.70 -3.16 11.25
N ASN A 232 -3.51 -2.25 10.73
CA ASN A 232 -4.95 -2.20 11.02
C ASN A 232 -5.76 -3.37 10.40
N LEU A 233 -5.17 -4.12 9.46
CA LEU A 233 -5.80 -5.32 8.91
C LEU A 233 -5.88 -6.45 9.94
N TYR A 234 -4.91 -6.53 10.84
CA TYR A 234 -4.79 -7.59 11.83
C TYR A 234 -5.10 -7.13 13.25
N GLN A 235 -5.20 -5.82 13.47
CA GLN A 235 -5.50 -5.23 14.76
C GLN A 235 -6.46 -4.03 14.63
N ASN A 236 -7.71 -4.21 15.04
CA ASN A 236 -8.71 -3.15 15.17
C ASN A 236 -9.76 -3.53 16.23
N LYS A 237 -10.66 -2.59 16.59
CA LYS A 237 -11.67 -2.80 17.62
C LYS A 237 -12.55 -4.05 17.40
N THR A 238 -12.86 -4.38 16.15
CA THR A 238 -13.70 -5.55 15.81
C THR A 238 -12.91 -6.85 15.99
N ILE A 239 -11.67 -6.88 15.51
CA ILE A 239 -10.77 -8.03 15.69
C ILE A 239 -10.50 -8.23 17.17
N ASP A 240 -10.15 -7.16 17.90
CA ASP A 240 -9.87 -7.22 19.34
C ASP A 240 -11.05 -7.79 20.13
N LYS A 241 -12.31 -7.40 19.80
CA LYS A 241 -13.53 -8.00 20.38
C LYS A 241 -13.61 -9.50 20.08
N LYS A 242 -13.39 -9.91 18.84
CA LYS A 242 -13.46 -11.31 18.41
C LYS A 242 -12.40 -12.14 19.13
N VAL A 243 -11.21 -11.61 19.21
CA VAL A 243 -10.10 -12.30 19.86
C VAL A 243 -10.30 -12.43 21.38
N LYS A 244 -10.81 -11.40 22.06
CA LYS A 244 -11.21 -11.51 23.47
C LYS A 244 -12.25 -12.63 23.71
N LYS A 245 -13.15 -12.85 22.74
CA LYS A 245 -14.18 -13.89 22.82
C LYS A 245 -13.64 -15.28 22.51
N THR A 246 -12.75 -15.43 21.54
CA THR A 246 -12.34 -16.74 20.97
C THR A 246 -10.91 -17.14 21.30
N GLY A 247 -10.08 -16.24 21.86
CA GLY A 247 -8.66 -16.45 22.10
C GLY A 247 -7.79 -16.46 20.84
N THR A 248 -8.37 -16.23 19.65
CA THR A 248 -7.65 -16.34 18.38
C THR A 248 -8.00 -15.22 17.41
N ASN A 249 -7.00 -14.75 16.67
CA ASN A 249 -7.20 -13.83 15.57
C ASN A 249 -7.65 -14.62 14.32
N PRO A 250 -8.81 -14.32 13.71
CA PRO A 250 -9.34 -15.10 12.59
C PRO A 250 -8.52 -14.98 11.29
N TYR A 251 -7.63 -14.02 11.21
CA TYR A 251 -6.82 -13.70 10.02
C TYR A 251 -5.37 -14.21 10.14
N LEU A 252 -5.02 -14.80 11.30
CA LEU A 252 -3.72 -15.40 11.50
C LEU A 252 -3.77 -16.94 11.37
N TYR A 253 -2.65 -17.51 11.00
CA TYR A 253 -2.47 -18.95 10.88
C TYR A 253 -2.55 -19.63 12.24
N LYS A 254 -3.38 -20.66 12.34
CA LYS A 254 -3.72 -21.29 13.62
C LYS A 254 -2.52 -21.95 14.31
N LYS A 255 -1.56 -22.45 13.54
CA LYS A 255 -0.41 -23.21 14.11
C LYS A 255 0.60 -22.30 14.79
N ASP A 256 0.89 -21.13 14.21
CA ASP A 256 1.88 -20.21 14.79
C ASP A 256 1.27 -18.95 15.41
N ARG A 257 0.01 -18.62 15.05
CA ARG A 257 -0.71 -17.43 15.53
C ARG A 257 0.04 -16.12 15.26
N PHE A 258 0.90 -16.15 14.28
CA PHE A 258 1.81 -15.06 13.94
C PHE A 258 1.65 -14.64 12.47
N HIS A 259 1.84 -15.56 11.52
CA HIS A 259 1.70 -15.27 10.09
C HIS A 259 0.23 -15.16 9.67
N PRO A 260 -0.09 -14.41 8.62
CA PRO A 260 -1.44 -14.39 8.06
C PRO A 260 -1.85 -15.78 7.55
N ASN A 261 -3.10 -16.14 7.70
CA ASN A 261 -3.71 -17.25 6.96
C ASN A 261 -4.17 -16.79 5.57
N GLY A 262 -4.79 -17.67 4.78
CA GLY A 262 -5.27 -17.34 3.43
C GLY A 262 -6.13 -16.08 3.39
N THR A 263 -7.10 -15.93 4.30
CA THR A 263 -7.95 -14.72 4.39
C THR A 263 -7.13 -13.48 4.79
N GLY A 264 -6.17 -13.63 5.70
CA GLY A 264 -5.25 -12.56 6.06
C GLY A 264 -4.42 -12.07 4.86
N TYR A 265 -3.93 -13.01 4.05
CA TYR A 265 -3.22 -12.67 2.81
C TYR A 265 -4.15 -12.06 1.73
N ASP A 266 -5.41 -12.46 1.65
CA ASP A 266 -6.38 -11.79 0.75
C ASP A 266 -6.55 -10.31 1.11
N MET A 267 -6.68 -10.00 2.40
CA MET A 267 -6.77 -8.62 2.90
C MET A 267 -5.50 -7.82 2.62
N MET A 268 -4.33 -8.41 2.91
CA MET A 268 -3.03 -7.81 2.62
C MET A 268 -2.87 -7.54 1.13
N THR A 269 -3.18 -8.52 0.29
CA THR A 269 -3.12 -8.39 -1.17
C THR A 269 -4.01 -7.26 -1.67
N GLN A 270 -5.24 -7.15 -1.15
CA GLN A 270 -6.14 -6.07 -1.55
C GLN A 270 -5.54 -4.70 -1.22
N ARG A 271 -4.99 -4.53 -0.02
CA ARG A 271 -4.34 -3.29 0.41
C ARG A 271 -3.15 -2.91 -0.49
N VAL A 272 -2.30 -3.89 -0.82
CA VAL A 272 -1.15 -3.69 -1.73
C VAL A 272 -1.64 -3.37 -3.15
N PHE A 273 -2.63 -4.09 -3.63
CA PHE A 273 -3.19 -3.90 -4.96
C PHE A 273 -3.85 -2.52 -5.14
N ASP A 274 -4.50 -1.99 -4.11
CA ASP A 274 -5.12 -0.66 -4.15
C ASP A 274 -4.04 0.40 -4.40
N GLU A 275 -2.90 0.36 -3.69
CA GLU A 275 -1.80 1.29 -3.89
C GLU A 275 -1.13 1.13 -5.26
N VAL A 276 -0.87 -0.12 -5.67
CA VAL A 276 -0.35 -0.45 -7.02
C VAL A 276 -1.28 0.08 -8.11
N SER A 277 -2.59 0.03 -7.90
CA SER A 277 -3.59 0.50 -8.87
C SER A 277 -3.64 2.02 -8.99
N VAL A 278 -3.47 2.74 -7.88
CA VAL A 278 -3.44 4.22 -7.86
C VAL A 278 -2.23 4.73 -8.65
N THR A 279 -1.08 4.10 -8.50
CA THR A 279 0.19 4.48 -9.12
C THR A 279 0.42 3.85 -10.49
N LYS A 280 -0.60 3.27 -11.11
CA LYS A 280 -0.50 2.55 -12.40
C LYS A 280 0.17 3.31 -13.55
N LYS A 281 0.17 4.64 -13.53
CA LYS A 281 0.86 5.45 -14.55
C LYS A 281 2.37 5.28 -14.53
N GLU A 282 2.95 4.82 -13.43
CA GLU A 282 4.38 4.68 -13.24
C GLU A 282 4.94 3.35 -13.74
N TRP A 283 4.10 2.33 -13.89
CA TRP A 283 4.55 0.98 -14.22
C TRP A 283 3.80 0.33 -15.39
N LEU A 284 2.58 0.76 -15.72
CA LEU A 284 1.73 0.09 -16.73
C LEU A 284 2.04 0.56 -18.16
N PHE A 285 2.53 1.78 -18.33
CA PHE A 285 2.73 2.40 -19.64
C PHE A 285 4.20 2.50 -20.02
N LYS A 286 4.48 2.61 -21.38
CA LYS A 286 5.82 2.76 -21.90
C LYS A 286 6.34 4.19 -21.75
#